data_35574dc9619da2aaf16822cd7dbe31cd
#
_entry.id   35574dc9619da2aaf16822cd7dbe31cd
#
_cell.length_a   1.000
_cell.length_b   1.000
_cell.length_c   1.000
_cell.angle_alpha   90.00
_cell.angle_beta   90.00
_cell.angle_gamma   90.00
#
_symmetry.space_group_name_H-M   'P 1'
#
loop_
_entity.id
_entity.type
_entity.pdbx_description
1 polymer ?
#
loop_
_entity_poly.entity_id
_entity_poly.type
_entity_poly.pdbx_seq_one_letter_code
_entity_poly.pdbx_strand_id
1 'polypeptide(L)'
;MLFEMDRLSEQDTYKLLVSTVVPRPIAWVVTQDPDGAINAAPYSFFNAVSGNPPIVTFGIGGRGAGDAKDTGNNIRRTGQFVVNLVNNATAEAMNITAIDFPHSVDELQEAGLSFTPSSNSLLDAERLLNSSRYSAPC
;
A
#
# COMPACT_ATOMS: atom_id res chain seq x y z
N MET A 1 7.58 16.57 27.87
CA MET A 1 8.74 16.22 27.01
C MET A 1 8.56 17.01 25.72
N LEU A 2 9.57 17.75 25.28
CA LEU A 2 9.56 18.55 24.05
C LEU A 2 10.55 17.93 23.05
N PHE A 3 10.14 17.73 21.80
CA PHE A 3 11.00 17.29 20.73
C PHE A 3 11.22 18.44 19.75
N GLU A 4 12.46 18.78 19.47
CA GLU A 4 12.85 19.72 18.44
C GLU A 4 13.04 18.95 17.14
N MET A 5 12.00 18.94 16.29
CA MET A 5 11.92 18.08 15.10
C MET A 5 13.04 18.33 14.08
N ASP A 6 13.55 19.55 14.00
CA ASP A 6 14.66 19.96 13.16
C ASP A 6 16.02 19.40 13.59
N ARG A 7 16.12 18.88 14.83
CA ARG A 7 17.31 18.25 15.39
C ARG A 7 17.28 16.74 15.38
N LEU A 8 16.14 16.14 15.02
CA LEU A 8 16.02 14.70 14.95
C LEU A 8 16.56 14.17 13.60
N SER A 9 17.16 12.99 13.65
CA SER A 9 17.45 12.25 12.41
C SER A 9 16.15 11.83 11.72
N GLU A 10 16.20 11.57 10.41
CA GLU A 10 15.03 11.03 9.68
C GLU A 10 14.50 9.74 10.32
N GLN A 11 15.41 8.88 10.78
CA GLN A 11 15.07 7.63 11.45
C GLN A 11 14.36 7.85 12.78
N ASP A 12 14.83 8.80 13.60
CA ASP A 12 14.22 9.09 14.89
C ASP A 12 12.88 9.80 14.73
N THR A 13 12.77 10.71 13.75
CA THR A 13 11.50 11.32 13.36
C THR A 13 10.50 10.26 12.94
N TYR A 14 10.90 9.31 12.10
CA TYR A 14 10.04 8.20 11.69
C TYR A 14 9.59 7.35 12.89
N LYS A 15 10.53 6.95 13.77
CA LYS A 15 10.21 6.17 14.97
C LYS A 15 9.24 6.92 15.90
N LEU A 16 9.44 8.23 16.07
CA LEU A 16 8.55 9.06 16.89
C LEU A 16 7.13 9.05 16.31
N LEU A 17 6.99 9.27 15.00
CA LEU A 17 5.69 9.27 14.33
C LEU A 17 4.98 7.91 14.44
N VAL A 18 5.68 6.81 14.14
CA VAL A 18 5.04 5.48 14.15
C VAL A 18 4.71 4.97 15.55
N SER A 19 5.36 5.48 16.59
CA SER A 19 5.06 5.13 17.99
C SER A 19 4.00 6.00 18.65
N THR A 20 3.78 7.21 18.15
CA THR A 20 2.80 8.16 18.73
C THR A 20 1.48 8.20 17.98
N VAL A 21 1.50 7.99 16.68
CA VAL A 21 0.29 7.96 15.84
C VAL A 21 -0.19 6.52 15.70
N VAL A 22 -0.96 6.04 16.68
CA VAL A 22 -1.48 4.67 16.74
C VAL A 22 -2.91 4.67 17.30
N PRO A 23 -3.79 3.75 16.85
CA PRO A 23 -3.61 2.82 15.74
C PRO A 23 -3.62 3.53 14.38
N ARG A 24 -2.94 2.94 13.40
CA ARG A 24 -3.02 3.39 11.99
C ARG A 24 -3.76 2.36 11.16
N PRO A 25 -4.71 2.76 10.30
CA PRO A 25 -5.26 1.86 9.29
C PRO A 25 -4.19 1.50 8.26
N ILE A 26 -4.34 0.34 7.64
CA ILE A 26 -3.44 -0.16 6.60
C ILE A 26 -4.15 -0.07 5.25
N ALA A 27 -3.55 0.63 4.29
CA ALA A 27 -3.88 0.50 2.89
C ALA A 27 -3.00 -0.60 2.28
N TRP A 28 -3.56 -1.75 1.95
CA TRP A 28 -2.86 -2.76 1.18
C TRP A 28 -3.07 -2.46 -0.30
N VAL A 29 -2.09 -1.73 -0.86
CA VAL A 29 -2.19 -1.13 -2.18
C VAL A 29 -1.68 -2.10 -3.23
N VAL A 30 -2.51 -2.33 -4.26
CA VAL A 30 -2.14 -3.04 -5.49
C VAL A 30 -2.05 -2.04 -6.62
N THR A 31 -1.00 -2.15 -7.39
CA THR A 31 -0.77 -1.39 -8.61
C THR A 31 -0.32 -2.32 -9.73
N GLN A 32 -0.54 -1.88 -10.95
CA GLN A 32 -0.06 -2.55 -12.15
C GLN A 32 0.85 -1.59 -12.91
N ASP A 33 1.92 -2.10 -13.47
CA ASP A 33 2.73 -1.32 -14.39
C ASP A 33 2.13 -1.35 -15.82
N PRO A 34 2.60 -0.53 -16.75
CA PRO A 34 2.10 -0.55 -18.14
C PRO A 34 2.36 -1.85 -18.91
N ASP A 35 3.25 -2.69 -18.43
CA ASP A 35 3.61 -3.97 -19.05
C ASP A 35 2.81 -5.14 -18.45
N GLY A 36 1.94 -4.84 -17.45
CA GLY A 36 1.03 -5.79 -16.81
C GLY A 36 1.56 -6.42 -15.52
N ALA A 37 2.77 -6.09 -15.07
CA ALA A 37 3.31 -6.62 -13.83
C ALA A 37 2.58 -6.01 -12.61
N ILE A 38 2.20 -6.87 -11.66
CA ILE A 38 1.46 -6.49 -10.46
C ILE A 38 2.44 -6.29 -9.31
N ASN A 39 2.20 -5.23 -8.54
CA ASN A 39 2.90 -4.96 -7.29
C ASN A 39 1.90 -4.79 -6.15
N ALA A 40 2.17 -5.37 -5.00
CA ALA A 40 1.34 -5.25 -3.80
C ALA A 40 2.20 -4.85 -2.60
N ALA A 41 1.80 -3.78 -1.91
CA ALA A 41 2.53 -3.32 -0.73
C ALA A 41 1.60 -2.67 0.31
N PRO A 42 1.84 -2.87 1.62
CA PRO A 42 1.06 -2.23 2.68
C PRO A 42 1.63 -0.85 3.05
N TYR A 43 0.73 0.10 3.29
CA TYR A 43 1.04 1.46 3.73
C TYR A 43 0.24 1.81 4.98
N SER A 44 0.93 2.15 6.07
CA SER A 44 0.28 2.49 7.34
C SER A 44 0.14 4.00 7.58
N PHE A 45 0.77 4.85 6.76
CA PHE A 45 0.45 6.28 6.72
C PHE A 45 -0.74 6.50 5.80
N PHE A 46 -1.92 6.03 6.23
CA PHE A 46 -3.14 5.99 5.43
C PHE A 46 -4.30 6.59 6.21
N ASN A 47 -5.14 7.40 5.55
CA ASN A 47 -6.36 7.93 6.15
C ASN A 47 -7.39 8.35 5.10
N ALA A 48 -8.65 8.46 5.53
CA ALA A 48 -9.70 9.15 4.79
C ALA A 48 -9.60 10.66 5.06
N VAL A 49 -9.63 11.47 4.01
CA VAL A 49 -9.50 12.94 4.08
C VAL A 49 -10.85 13.63 3.87
N SER A 50 -11.68 13.09 2.98
CA SER A 50 -13.00 13.66 2.64
C SER A 50 -14.00 12.57 2.31
N GLY A 51 -15.26 12.79 2.67
CA GLY A 51 -16.38 11.92 2.29
C GLY A 51 -17.13 12.39 1.04
N ASN A 52 -16.99 13.67 0.67
CA ASN A 52 -17.59 14.22 -0.55
C ASN A 52 -16.74 15.36 -1.12
N PRO A 53 -16.00 15.15 -2.24
CA PRO A 53 -15.81 13.86 -2.88
C PRO A 53 -15.06 12.89 -1.96
N PRO A 54 -15.20 11.56 -2.13
CA PRO A 54 -14.47 10.58 -1.33
C PRO A 54 -12.99 10.62 -1.66
N ILE A 55 -12.17 10.99 -0.68
CA ILE A 55 -10.72 11.12 -0.84
C ILE A 55 -10.02 10.33 0.26
N VAL A 56 -9.09 9.48 -0.14
CA VAL A 56 -8.13 8.83 0.73
C VAL A 56 -6.72 9.31 0.42
N THR A 57 -5.84 9.28 1.42
CA THR A 57 -4.42 9.57 1.25
C THR A 57 -3.59 8.46 1.86
N PHE A 58 -2.46 8.15 1.23
CA PHE A 58 -1.45 7.30 1.82
C PHE A 58 -0.04 7.78 1.44
N GLY A 59 0.89 7.62 2.37
CA GLY A 59 2.26 8.04 2.19
C GLY A 59 3.11 6.92 1.59
N ILE A 60 3.74 7.17 0.44
CA ILE A 60 4.69 6.26 -0.18
C ILE A 60 6.09 6.80 0.12
N GLY A 61 6.82 6.13 1.04
CA GLY A 61 8.21 6.47 1.32
C GLY A 61 9.13 6.11 0.14
N GLY A 62 10.28 6.78 0.06
CA GLY A 62 11.35 6.40 -0.88
C GLY A 62 12.16 5.21 -0.38
N ARG A 63 12.92 4.57 -1.28
CA ARG A 63 13.96 3.57 -0.95
C ARG A 63 15.31 4.22 -0.56
N GLY A 64 15.37 5.55 -0.38
CA GLY A 64 16.59 6.34 -0.20
C GLY A 64 17.13 6.86 -1.56
N ALA A 65 18.10 7.77 -1.53
CA ALA A 65 18.82 8.30 -2.72
C ALA A 65 17.97 8.63 -3.97
N GLY A 66 16.67 8.94 -3.81
CA GLY A 66 15.80 9.32 -4.92
C GLY A 66 15.13 8.15 -5.66
N ASP A 67 15.33 6.91 -5.22
CA ASP A 67 14.66 5.75 -5.81
C ASP A 67 13.22 5.63 -5.29
N ALA A 68 12.25 5.68 -6.20
CA ALA A 68 10.85 5.56 -5.87
C ALA A 68 10.43 4.09 -5.81
N LYS A 69 9.63 3.72 -4.81
CA LYS A 69 9.02 2.39 -4.74
C LYS A 69 8.15 2.11 -5.97
N ASP A 70 8.03 0.84 -6.34
CA ASP A 70 7.29 0.38 -7.51
C ASP A 70 5.85 0.90 -7.51
N THR A 71 5.16 0.84 -6.38
CA THR A 71 3.83 1.44 -6.19
C THR A 71 3.79 2.89 -6.65
N GLY A 72 4.77 3.72 -6.24
CA GLY A 72 4.83 5.13 -6.62
C GLY A 72 5.09 5.34 -8.11
N ASN A 73 5.94 4.53 -8.70
CA ASN A 73 6.23 4.56 -10.13
C ASN A 73 5.02 4.14 -10.95
N ASN A 74 4.35 3.06 -10.57
CA ASN A 74 3.17 2.55 -11.23
C ASN A 74 2.02 3.58 -11.20
N ILE A 75 1.75 4.18 -10.04
CA ILE A 75 0.72 5.22 -9.91
C ILE A 75 1.02 6.45 -10.78
N ARG A 76 2.29 6.90 -10.85
CA ARG A 76 2.67 8.03 -11.71
C ARG A 76 2.46 7.72 -13.19
N ARG A 77 2.67 6.46 -13.61
CA ARG A 77 2.56 6.03 -15.01
C ARG A 77 1.13 5.72 -15.42
N THR A 78 0.35 5.10 -14.52
CA THR A 78 -1.00 4.59 -14.84
C THR A 78 -2.14 5.45 -14.28
N GLY A 79 -1.87 6.23 -13.22
CA GLY A 79 -2.88 7.02 -12.51
C GLY A 79 -3.84 6.18 -11.67
N GLN A 80 -3.56 4.90 -11.45
CA GLN A 80 -4.49 3.95 -10.83
C GLN A 80 -3.85 3.12 -9.71
N PHE A 81 -4.70 2.75 -8.75
CA PHE A 81 -4.37 1.81 -7.69
C PHE A 81 -5.65 1.22 -7.08
N VAL A 82 -5.53 0.09 -6.43
CA VAL A 82 -6.59 -0.54 -5.64
C VAL A 82 -6.15 -0.64 -4.19
N VAL A 83 -7.02 -0.23 -3.27
CA VAL A 83 -6.82 -0.45 -1.83
C VAL A 83 -7.61 -1.66 -1.40
N ASN A 84 -6.92 -2.65 -0.84
CA ASN A 84 -7.52 -3.83 -0.26
C ASN A 84 -7.54 -3.71 1.27
N LEU A 85 -8.61 -4.22 1.88
CA LEU A 85 -8.72 -4.27 3.33
C LEU A 85 -8.03 -5.53 3.86
N VAL A 86 -7.28 -5.38 4.94
CA VAL A 86 -6.61 -6.48 5.62
C VAL A 86 -7.46 -6.96 6.77
N ASN A 87 -7.63 -8.27 6.88
CA ASN A 87 -8.24 -8.94 8.02
C ASN A 87 -7.28 -9.96 8.63
N ASN A 88 -7.68 -10.62 9.72
CA ASN A 88 -6.80 -11.58 10.40
C ASN A 88 -6.36 -12.74 9.49
N ALA A 89 -7.18 -13.16 8.54
CA ALA A 89 -6.85 -14.26 7.63
C ALA A 89 -5.83 -13.85 6.55
N THR A 90 -5.73 -12.56 6.25
CA THR A 90 -4.84 -12.03 5.20
C THR A 90 -3.62 -11.27 5.75
N ALA A 91 -3.55 -11.09 7.07
CA ALA A 91 -2.50 -10.27 7.71
C ALA A 91 -1.09 -10.84 7.47
N GLU A 92 -0.94 -12.17 7.49
CA GLU A 92 0.35 -12.82 7.27
C GLU A 92 0.81 -12.66 5.82
N ALA A 93 -0.08 -12.89 4.86
CA ALA A 93 0.20 -12.68 3.45
C ALA A 93 0.54 -11.20 3.15
N MET A 94 -0.18 -10.26 3.75
CA MET A 94 0.15 -8.84 3.65
C MET A 94 1.56 -8.55 4.20
N ASN A 95 1.96 -9.14 5.33
CA ASN A 95 3.30 -8.94 5.88
C ASN A 95 4.40 -9.45 4.95
N ILE A 96 4.15 -10.53 4.19
CA ILE A 96 5.09 -11.00 3.18
C ILE A 96 5.26 -9.93 2.09
N THR A 97 4.18 -9.33 1.61
CA THR A 97 4.26 -8.24 0.61
C THR A 97 4.84 -6.92 1.16
N ALA A 98 5.13 -6.85 2.46
CA ALA A 98 5.85 -5.72 3.06
C ALA A 98 7.38 -5.81 2.91
N ILE A 99 7.89 -6.99 2.53
CA ILE A 99 9.32 -7.23 2.32
C ILE A 99 9.77 -6.48 1.07
N ASP A 100 10.93 -5.84 1.16
CA ASP A 100 11.50 -5.10 0.04
C ASP A 100 12.21 -6.08 -0.92
N PHE A 101 11.41 -6.71 -1.78
CA PHE A 101 11.92 -7.63 -2.80
C PHE A 101 12.57 -6.89 -3.97
N PRO A 102 13.51 -7.53 -4.70
CA PRO A 102 13.96 -7.04 -5.99
C PRO A 102 12.81 -6.98 -7.01
N HIS A 103 12.86 -6.05 -7.95
CA HIS A 103 11.86 -5.89 -9.04
C HIS A 103 11.53 -7.17 -9.82
N SER A 104 12.43 -8.14 -9.85
CA SER A 104 12.24 -9.41 -10.56
C SER A 104 11.40 -10.43 -9.79
N VAL A 105 11.03 -10.14 -8.54
CA VAL A 105 10.28 -11.05 -7.67
C VAL A 105 8.81 -10.63 -7.67
N ASP A 106 7.92 -11.59 -7.93
CA ASP A 106 6.48 -11.41 -7.81
C ASP A 106 6.07 -11.57 -6.34
N GLU A 107 5.79 -10.47 -5.68
CA GLU A 107 5.40 -10.41 -4.26
C GLU A 107 4.11 -11.20 -3.99
N LEU A 108 3.20 -11.26 -4.96
CA LEU A 108 1.95 -12.03 -4.82
C LEU A 108 2.22 -13.52 -4.81
N GLN A 109 3.10 -13.99 -5.68
CA GLN A 109 3.49 -15.40 -5.73
C GLN A 109 4.18 -15.81 -4.43
N GLU A 110 5.09 -14.99 -3.92
CA GLU A 110 5.78 -15.24 -2.64
C GLU A 110 4.80 -15.26 -1.46
N ALA A 111 3.76 -14.44 -1.50
CA ALA A 111 2.71 -14.41 -0.48
C ALA A 111 1.63 -15.49 -0.67
N GLY A 112 1.73 -16.33 -1.72
CA GLY A 112 0.72 -17.35 -2.03
C GLY A 112 -0.65 -16.75 -2.40
N LEU A 113 -0.65 -15.56 -2.99
CA LEU A 113 -1.85 -14.81 -3.34
C LEU A 113 -2.20 -14.96 -4.82
N SER A 114 -3.48 -14.95 -5.09
CA SER A 114 -4.03 -14.78 -6.44
C SER A 114 -4.79 -13.46 -6.53
N PHE A 115 -4.96 -12.96 -7.73
CA PHE A 115 -5.65 -11.72 -8.00
C PHE A 115 -6.79 -11.91 -8.99
N THR A 116 -7.74 -10.97 -9.01
CA THR A 116 -8.77 -10.84 -10.05
C THR A 116 -8.82 -9.42 -10.56
N PRO A 117 -9.14 -9.22 -11.84
CA PRO A 117 -9.33 -7.89 -12.40
C PRO A 117 -10.33 -7.06 -11.60
N SER A 118 -10.03 -5.77 -11.42
CA SER A 118 -10.96 -4.82 -10.80
C SER A 118 -12.11 -4.52 -11.76
N SER A 119 -13.35 -4.65 -11.30
CA SER A 119 -14.54 -4.37 -12.10
C SER A 119 -14.77 -2.88 -12.40
N ASN A 120 -14.05 -1.97 -11.71
CA ASN A 120 -14.25 -0.52 -11.77
C ASN A 120 -13.00 0.25 -12.21
N SER A 121 -11.97 -0.42 -12.68
CA SER A 121 -10.75 0.21 -13.16
C SER A 121 -10.85 0.50 -14.65
N LEU A 122 -10.34 1.66 -15.08
CA LEU A 122 -10.17 2.02 -16.51
C LEU A 122 -9.04 1.21 -17.18
N LEU A 123 -8.14 0.65 -16.38
CA LEU A 123 -7.16 -0.35 -16.73
C LEU A 123 -7.52 -1.61 -15.95
N ASP A 124 -7.16 -2.79 -16.44
CA ASP A 124 -7.38 -4.07 -15.77
C ASP A 124 -6.57 -4.21 -14.45
N ALA A 125 -6.58 -3.16 -13.62
CA ALA A 125 -5.92 -3.18 -12.32
C ALA A 125 -6.54 -4.26 -11.44
N GLU A 126 -5.74 -5.20 -11.06
CA GLU A 126 -6.17 -6.45 -10.48
C GLU A 126 -6.41 -6.32 -8.97
N ARG A 127 -7.49 -6.91 -8.51
CA ARG A 127 -7.87 -6.91 -7.10
C ARG A 127 -7.39 -8.19 -6.45
N LEU A 128 -6.66 -8.09 -5.34
CA LEU A 128 -6.30 -9.25 -4.55
C LEU A 128 -7.55 -9.95 -4.02
N LEU A 129 -7.70 -11.23 -4.35
CA LEU A 129 -8.68 -12.10 -3.73
C LEU A 129 -7.93 -13.14 -2.89
N ASN A 130 -7.97 -12.97 -1.61
CA ASN A 130 -7.95 -14.13 -0.73
C ASN A 130 -9.38 -14.34 -0.21
N SER A 131 -9.84 -15.56 -0.23
CA SER A 131 -11.13 -16.22 0.01
C SER A 131 -12.14 -15.65 1.02
N SER A 132 -12.16 -14.36 1.32
CA SER A 132 -13.23 -13.76 2.10
C SER A 132 -13.93 -12.67 1.29
N ARG A 133 -15.02 -13.07 0.61
CA ARG A 133 -15.97 -12.14 0.04
C ARG A 133 -16.59 -11.31 1.16
N TYR A 134 -16.16 -10.08 1.29
CA TYR A 134 -16.98 -9.04 1.90
C TYR A 134 -17.49 -8.12 0.79
N SER A 135 -18.61 -8.48 0.20
CA SER A 135 -19.50 -7.51 -0.40
C SER A 135 -20.23 -6.82 0.76
N ALA A 136 -19.80 -5.66 1.19
CA ALA A 136 -20.65 -4.80 1.97
C ALA A 136 -21.72 -4.25 1.01
N PRO A 137 -23.02 -4.46 1.26
CA PRO A 137 -24.06 -3.75 0.54
C PRO A 137 -23.97 -2.27 0.94
N CYS A 138 -24.00 -1.36 -0.04
CA CYS A 138 -24.28 0.05 0.14
C CYS A 138 -25.67 0.25 0.73
#